data_fde2c62d56bdd124f915d66abbc2042e
#
_entry.id   fde2c62d56bdd124f915d66abbc2042e
#
_cell.length_a   1.000
_cell.length_b   1.000
_cell.length_c   1.000
_cell.angle_alpha   90.00
_cell.angle_beta   90.00
_cell.angle_gamma   90.00
#
_symmetry.space_group_name_H-M   'P 1'
#
loop_
_entity.id
_entity.type
_entity.pdbx_description
1 polymer ?
#
loop_
_entity_poly.entity_id
_entity_poly.type
_entity_poly.pdbx_seq_one_letter_code
_entity_poly.pdbx_strand_id
1 'polypeptide(L)'
;DTLFSMTALLLGQRHGWTKKTAAWRRREWIAMLAMLGHDFLHDGTVNVSPGQIERRSIECLTPLMIRCGVSAEDIAVVRVLIENTDPKKVRECHLKMRGRPFRIEDTDCLIVLVQEADIMASALPWTGHELTLRLAREWAKIMPDRARALLTPQGRVSFLRDAALFTSPASNTLGL
;
A
#
# COMPACT_ATOMS: atom_id res chain seq x y z
N ASP A 1 9.67 -5.51 3.02
CA ASP A 1 10.00 -5.69 4.45
C ASP A 1 8.89 -5.15 5.36
N THR A 2 8.39 -3.94 5.14
CA THR A 2 7.35 -3.31 5.95
C THR A 2 6.08 -4.16 6.04
N LEU A 3 5.52 -4.56 4.91
CA LEU A 3 4.31 -5.38 4.86
C LEU A 3 4.51 -6.73 5.58
N PHE A 4 5.67 -7.35 5.41
CA PHE A 4 6.00 -8.60 6.09
C PHE A 4 6.00 -8.44 7.61
N SER A 5 6.59 -7.35 8.09
CA SER A 5 6.60 -7.01 9.52
C SER A 5 5.18 -6.75 10.05
N MET A 6 4.36 -6.04 9.30
CA MET A 6 2.97 -5.75 9.68
C MET A 6 2.12 -7.02 9.74
N THR A 7 2.23 -7.93 8.79
CA THR A 7 1.52 -9.21 8.83
C THR A 7 1.98 -10.10 9.99
N ALA A 8 3.27 -10.10 10.30
CA ALA A 8 3.82 -10.82 11.45
C ALA A 8 3.30 -10.25 12.78
N LEU A 9 3.19 -8.92 12.90
CA LEU A 9 2.63 -8.26 14.09
C LEU A 9 1.15 -8.61 14.27
N LEU A 10 0.37 -8.62 13.21
CA LEU A 10 -1.03 -9.04 13.29
C LEU A 10 -1.18 -10.48 13.75
N LEU A 11 -0.32 -11.38 13.28
CA LEU A 11 -0.30 -12.77 13.71
C LEU A 11 0.05 -12.89 15.21
N GLY A 12 1.10 -12.18 15.65
CA GLY A 12 1.54 -12.18 17.05
C GLY A 12 0.49 -11.62 18.00
N GLN A 13 -0.20 -10.58 17.63
CA GLN A 13 -1.27 -9.99 18.44
C GLN A 13 -2.48 -10.92 18.61
N ARG A 14 -2.75 -11.77 17.63
CA ARG A 14 -3.93 -12.63 17.64
C ARG A 14 -3.76 -13.96 18.33
N HIS A 15 -2.60 -14.56 18.15
CA HIS A 15 -2.40 -15.99 18.42
C HIS A 15 -1.16 -16.27 19.26
N GLY A 16 -0.45 -15.26 19.77
CA GLY A 16 0.84 -15.41 20.43
C GLY A 16 1.75 -16.31 19.59
N TRP A 17 2.70 -15.91 18.91
CA TRP A 17 3.73 -16.67 18.14
C TRP A 17 3.28 -18.02 17.51
N THR A 18 2.01 -18.17 17.18
CA THR A 18 1.49 -19.38 16.52
C THR A 18 2.12 -19.54 15.14
N LYS A 19 2.44 -20.76 14.75
CA LYS A 19 2.97 -21.05 13.42
C LYS A 19 1.99 -20.57 12.35
N LYS A 20 2.47 -19.79 11.39
CA LYS A 20 1.69 -19.35 10.24
C LYS A 20 1.09 -20.55 9.50
N THR A 21 -0.22 -20.59 9.34
CA THR A 21 -0.90 -21.61 8.55
C THR A 21 -0.56 -21.46 7.06
N ALA A 22 -0.85 -22.49 6.26
CA ALA A 22 -0.69 -22.41 4.81
C ALA A 22 -1.57 -21.29 4.20
N ALA A 23 -2.80 -21.16 4.69
CA ALA A 23 -3.72 -20.09 4.28
C ALA A 23 -3.17 -18.71 4.62
N TRP A 24 -2.60 -18.52 5.82
CA TRP A 24 -1.95 -17.29 6.20
C TRP A 24 -0.79 -16.94 5.26
N ARG A 25 0.11 -17.88 5.02
CA ARG A 25 1.27 -17.67 4.12
C ARG A 25 0.84 -17.33 2.69
N ARG A 26 -0.23 -17.97 2.19
CA ARG A 26 -0.78 -17.65 0.87
C ARG A 26 -1.27 -16.20 0.83
N ARG A 27 -2.01 -15.73 1.84
CA ARG A 27 -2.51 -14.34 1.91
C ARG A 27 -1.38 -13.31 2.04
N GLU A 28 -0.40 -13.58 2.89
CA GLU A 28 0.80 -12.76 3.02
C GLU A 28 1.55 -12.65 1.67
N TRP A 29 1.72 -13.77 0.98
CA TRP A 29 2.36 -13.80 -0.34
C TRP A 29 1.58 -13.01 -1.39
N ILE A 30 0.25 -13.11 -1.43
CA ILE A 30 -0.63 -12.34 -2.31
C ILE A 30 -0.46 -10.83 -2.06
N ALA A 31 -0.45 -10.41 -0.80
CA ALA A 31 -0.23 -9.02 -0.44
C ALA A 31 1.16 -8.52 -0.84
N MET A 32 2.22 -9.34 -0.64
CA MET A 32 3.57 -9.03 -1.10
C MET A 32 3.66 -8.91 -2.62
N LEU A 33 2.99 -9.79 -3.37
CA LEU A 33 2.95 -9.74 -4.83
C LEU A 33 2.26 -8.46 -5.31
N ALA A 34 1.17 -8.05 -4.65
CA ALA A 34 0.51 -6.79 -4.94
C ALA A 34 1.43 -5.59 -4.68
N MET A 35 2.16 -5.58 -3.55
CA MET A 35 3.15 -4.52 -3.24
C MET A 35 4.29 -4.44 -4.24
N LEU A 36 4.79 -5.59 -4.73
CA LEU A 36 5.84 -5.60 -5.75
C LEU A 36 5.35 -5.10 -7.11
N GLY A 37 4.06 -5.26 -7.38
CA GLY A 37 3.47 -4.97 -8.69
C GLY A 37 2.64 -3.69 -8.78
N HIS A 38 2.31 -3.01 -7.67
CA HIS A 38 1.39 -1.87 -7.70
C HIS A 38 1.91 -0.71 -8.56
N ASP A 39 3.21 -0.44 -8.52
CA ASP A 39 3.90 0.58 -9.31
C ASP A 39 4.62 0.02 -10.55
N PHE A 40 4.22 -1.16 -11.03
CA PHE A 40 4.86 -1.76 -12.19
C PHE A 40 4.67 -0.89 -13.44
N LEU A 41 5.79 -0.43 -14.03
CA LEU A 41 5.82 0.55 -15.13
C LEU A 41 5.26 1.94 -14.78
N HIS A 42 5.30 2.33 -13.51
CA HIS A 42 4.99 3.70 -13.12
C HIS A 42 5.99 4.69 -13.78
N ASP A 43 5.48 5.66 -14.50
CA ASP A 43 6.27 6.63 -15.27
C ASP A 43 6.44 7.99 -14.57
N GLY A 44 6.14 8.06 -13.28
CA GLY A 44 6.20 9.30 -12.48
C GLY A 44 5.02 10.24 -12.68
N THR A 45 4.02 9.86 -13.49
CA THR A 45 2.80 10.68 -13.71
C THR A 45 1.79 10.46 -12.58
N VAL A 46 0.69 11.21 -12.62
CA VAL A 46 -0.44 11.01 -11.72
C VAL A 46 -1.66 10.51 -12.49
N ASN A 47 -2.54 9.84 -11.79
CA ASN A 47 -3.80 9.37 -12.34
C ASN A 47 -4.62 10.52 -12.95
N VAL A 48 -4.82 10.51 -14.27
CA VAL A 48 -5.73 11.42 -14.99
C VAL A 48 -7.18 10.97 -14.77
N SER A 49 -7.41 9.66 -14.75
CA SER A 49 -8.70 9.06 -14.37
C SER A 49 -8.49 8.11 -13.18
N PRO A 50 -9.52 7.87 -12.33
CA PRO A 50 -9.36 7.01 -11.15
C PRO A 50 -8.78 5.64 -11.49
N GLY A 51 -7.71 5.24 -10.80
CA GLY A 51 -7.08 3.92 -10.94
C GLY A 51 -6.42 3.66 -12.30
N GLN A 52 -6.04 4.68 -13.07
CA GLN A 52 -5.44 4.50 -14.40
C GLN A 52 -4.07 3.82 -14.34
N ILE A 53 -3.21 4.27 -13.44
CA ILE A 53 -1.85 3.74 -13.26
C ILE A 53 -1.94 2.31 -12.73
N GLU A 54 -2.79 2.09 -11.74
CA GLU A 54 -3.03 0.79 -11.12
C GLU A 54 -3.53 -0.22 -12.14
N ARG A 55 -4.49 0.15 -13.01
CA ARG A 55 -4.96 -0.74 -14.09
C ARG A 55 -3.85 -1.09 -15.07
N ARG A 56 -3.00 -0.13 -15.45
CA ARG A 56 -1.85 -0.37 -16.33
C ARG A 56 -0.86 -1.34 -15.69
N SER A 57 -0.56 -1.19 -14.41
CA SER A 57 0.28 -2.12 -13.64
C SER A 57 -0.32 -3.54 -13.67
N ILE A 58 -1.63 -3.67 -13.43
CA ILE A 58 -2.35 -4.94 -13.47
C ILE A 58 -2.31 -5.59 -14.85
N GLU A 59 -2.56 -4.83 -15.91
CA GLU A 59 -2.52 -5.33 -17.29
C GLU A 59 -1.15 -5.90 -17.66
N CYS A 60 -0.08 -5.24 -17.24
CA CYS A 60 1.29 -5.70 -17.47
C CYS A 60 1.69 -6.87 -16.57
N LEU A 61 1.25 -6.90 -15.32
CA LEU A 61 1.59 -7.93 -14.36
C LEU A 61 0.82 -9.23 -14.58
N THR A 62 -0.43 -9.16 -15.03
CA THR A 62 -1.31 -10.34 -15.18
C THR A 62 -0.69 -11.45 -16.06
N PRO A 63 -0.14 -11.18 -17.25
CA PRO A 63 0.50 -12.22 -18.05
C PRO A 63 1.71 -12.88 -17.37
N LEU A 64 2.44 -12.11 -16.56
CA LEU A 64 3.59 -12.62 -15.78
C LEU A 64 3.10 -13.58 -14.70
N MET A 65 2.07 -13.20 -13.95
CA MET A 65 1.47 -14.06 -12.92
C MET A 65 0.95 -15.38 -13.50
N ILE A 66 0.26 -15.33 -14.65
CA ILE A 66 -0.22 -16.54 -15.36
C ILE A 66 0.95 -17.44 -15.72
N ARG A 67 2.02 -16.92 -16.31
CA ARG A 67 3.22 -17.70 -16.69
C ARG A 67 3.91 -18.32 -15.48
N CYS A 68 3.85 -17.66 -14.33
CA CYS A 68 4.39 -18.18 -13.07
C CYS A 68 3.45 -19.16 -12.36
N GLY A 69 2.32 -19.52 -12.96
CA GLY A 69 1.38 -20.49 -12.40
C GLY A 69 0.54 -19.95 -11.22
N VAL A 70 0.41 -18.63 -11.10
CA VAL A 70 -0.48 -18.01 -10.09
C VAL A 70 -1.94 -18.34 -10.47
N SER A 71 -2.72 -18.81 -9.51
CA SER A 71 -4.12 -19.16 -9.75
C SER A 71 -4.96 -17.94 -10.13
N ALA A 72 -6.01 -18.17 -10.94
CA ALA A 72 -6.94 -17.10 -11.33
C ALA A 72 -7.59 -16.41 -10.11
N GLU A 73 -7.87 -17.18 -9.05
CA GLU A 73 -8.39 -16.67 -7.78
C GLU A 73 -7.40 -15.72 -7.10
N ASP A 74 -6.11 -16.09 -7.02
CA ASP A 74 -5.08 -15.24 -6.42
C ASP A 74 -4.82 -13.99 -7.26
N ILE A 75 -4.81 -14.12 -8.60
CA ILE A 75 -4.71 -12.99 -9.52
C ILE A 75 -5.86 -12.00 -9.29
N ALA A 76 -7.08 -12.49 -9.09
CA ALA A 76 -8.22 -11.62 -8.80
C ALA A 76 -8.03 -10.84 -7.50
N VAL A 77 -7.50 -11.47 -6.46
CA VAL A 77 -7.19 -10.78 -5.19
C VAL A 77 -6.07 -9.75 -5.38
N VAL A 78 -4.96 -10.12 -6.04
CA VAL A 78 -3.86 -9.18 -6.33
C VAL A 78 -4.36 -7.94 -7.08
N ARG A 79 -5.23 -8.13 -8.08
CA ARG A 79 -5.84 -7.02 -8.82
C ARG A 79 -6.62 -6.09 -7.92
N VAL A 80 -7.48 -6.65 -7.04
CA VAL A 80 -8.24 -5.84 -6.06
C VAL A 80 -7.30 -5.07 -5.14
N LEU A 81 -6.22 -5.68 -4.66
CA LEU A 81 -5.25 -5.00 -3.81
C LEU A 81 -4.59 -3.82 -4.54
N ILE A 82 -4.07 -4.06 -5.77
CA ILE A 82 -3.44 -3.01 -6.58
C ILE A 82 -4.43 -1.90 -6.93
N GLU A 83 -5.66 -2.21 -7.36
CA GLU A 83 -6.68 -1.21 -7.68
C GLU A 83 -7.01 -0.27 -6.50
N ASN A 84 -6.77 -0.73 -5.28
CA ASN A 84 -7.03 0.05 -4.08
C ASN A 84 -5.80 0.78 -3.52
N THR A 85 -4.62 0.72 -4.18
CA THR A 85 -3.50 1.60 -3.85
C THR A 85 -3.68 3.02 -4.41
N ASP A 86 -4.67 3.27 -5.28
CA ASP A 86 -5.03 4.64 -5.71
C ASP A 86 -5.26 5.53 -4.46
N PRO A 87 -4.50 6.62 -4.27
CA PRO A 87 -4.63 7.50 -3.12
C PRO A 87 -6.04 8.03 -2.86
N LYS A 88 -6.86 8.11 -3.93
CA LYS A 88 -8.27 8.57 -3.82
C LYS A 88 -9.17 7.56 -3.10
N LYS A 89 -8.78 6.29 -3.03
CA LYS A 89 -9.54 5.21 -2.38
C LYS A 89 -9.14 4.96 -0.93
N VAL A 90 -7.97 5.41 -0.51
CA VAL A 90 -7.39 5.11 0.80
C VAL A 90 -8.38 5.42 1.92
N ARG A 91 -8.91 6.63 1.95
CA ARG A 91 -9.83 7.06 3.02
C ARG A 91 -11.08 6.18 3.11
N GLU A 92 -11.66 5.80 1.98
CA GLU A 92 -12.84 4.93 1.94
C GLU A 92 -12.52 3.53 2.49
N CYS A 93 -11.38 2.95 2.08
CA CYS A 93 -10.94 1.63 2.55
C CYS A 93 -10.72 1.61 4.06
N HIS A 94 -10.05 2.62 4.61
CA HIS A 94 -9.84 2.76 6.05
C HIS A 94 -11.15 2.93 6.83
N LEU A 95 -12.10 3.70 6.29
CA LEU A 95 -13.43 3.85 6.89
C LEU A 95 -14.21 2.54 6.91
N LYS A 96 -14.11 1.71 5.89
CA LYS A 96 -14.74 0.37 5.86
C LYS A 96 -14.21 -0.55 6.96
N MET A 97 -12.95 -0.40 7.34
CA MET A 97 -12.32 -1.20 8.39
C MET A 97 -12.56 -0.68 9.80
N ARG A 98 -13.11 0.52 9.95
CA ARG A 98 -13.32 1.13 11.26
C ARG A 98 -14.25 0.28 12.15
N GLY A 99 -13.74 -0.12 13.32
CA GLY A 99 -14.48 -0.95 14.27
C GLY A 99 -14.57 -2.45 13.89
N ARG A 100 -14.00 -2.85 12.76
CA ARG A 100 -13.92 -4.27 12.36
C ARG A 100 -12.62 -4.91 12.86
N PRO A 101 -12.63 -6.22 13.15
CA PRO A 101 -11.42 -6.94 13.50
C PRO A 101 -10.52 -7.09 12.25
N PHE A 102 -9.23 -6.81 12.40
CA PHE A 102 -8.24 -7.06 11.36
C PHE A 102 -7.94 -8.55 11.25
N ARG A 103 -8.22 -9.13 10.08
CA ARG A 103 -8.01 -10.54 9.75
C ARG A 103 -7.37 -10.66 8.39
N ILE A 104 -6.25 -11.39 8.28
CA ILE A 104 -5.54 -11.53 7.01
C ILE A 104 -6.39 -12.24 5.93
N GLU A 105 -7.39 -13.02 6.36
CA GLU A 105 -8.34 -13.67 5.45
C GLU A 105 -9.33 -12.68 4.83
N ASP A 106 -9.53 -11.53 5.46
CA ASP A 106 -10.40 -10.46 4.97
C ASP A 106 -9.65 -9.60 3.96
N THR A 107 -10.15 -9.53 2.74
CA THR A 107 -9.54 -8.75 1.66
C THR A 107 -9.52 -7.25 1.98
N ASP A 108 -10.54 -6.70 2.65
CA ASP A 108 -10.55 -5.29 3.08
C ASP A 108 -9.41 -5.02 4.07
N CYS A 109 -9.11 -5.97 4.96
CA CYS A 109 -7.95 -5.89 5.86
C CYS A 109 -6.63 -5.88 5.08
N LEU A 110 -6.46 -6.76 4.07
CA LEU A 110 -5.27 -6.78 3.22
C LEU A 110 -5.10 -5.48 2.44
N ILE A 111 -6.18 -4.89 1.94
CA ILE A 111 -6.16 -3.59 1.25
C ILE A 111 -5.54 -2.53 2.16
N VAL A 112 -6.06 -2.39 3.38
CA VAL A 112 -5.54 -1.40 4.34
C VAL A 112 -4.07 -1.68 4.69
N LEU A 113 -3.68 -2.94 4.92
CA LEU A 113 -2.29 -3.29 5.21
C LEU A 113 -1.33 -2.93 4.05
N VAL A 114 -1.76 -3.16 2.81
CA VAL A 114 -0.99 -2.81 1.61
C VAL A 114 -0.85 -1.28 1.50
N GLN A 115 -1.94 -0.54 1.68
CA GLN A 115 -1.92 0.94 1.66
C GLN A 115 -1.01 1.52 2.75
N GLU A 116 -1.09 1.00 3.98
CA GLU A 116 -0.24 1.44 5.08
C GLU A 116 1.23 1.10 4.84
N ALA A 117 1.52 -0.09 4.30
CA ALA A 117 2.88 -0.51 3.99
C ALA A 117 3.52 0.35 2.90
N ASP A 118 2.75 0.74 1.89
CA ASP A 118 3.17 1.60 0.79
C ASP A 118 3.61 2.98 1.29
N ILE A 119 2.78 3.60 2.12
CA ILE A 119 3.03 4.97 2.58
C ILE A 119 3.95 5.07 3.80
N MET A 120 4.17 3.97 4.52
CA MET A 120 4.85 3.99 5.83
C MET A 120 6.23 4.64 5.77
N ALA A 121 7.08 4.25 4.81
CA ALA A 121 8.43 4.82 4.69
C ALA A 121 8.41 6.33 4.46
N SER A 122 7.41 6.83 3.75
CA SER A 122 7.20 8.26 3.51
C SER A 122 6.65 9.01 4.73
N ALA A 123 5.98 8.31 5.65
CA ALA A 123 5.45 8.88 6.87
C ALA A 123 6.49 8.97 7.99
N LEU A 124 7.46 8.05 8.03
CA LEU A 124 8.47 7.97 9.10
C LEU A 124 9.38 9.21 9.14
N PRO A 125 9.74 9.70 10.33
CA PRO A 125 10.56 10.92 10.47
C PRO A 125 11.93 10.82 9.79
N TRP A 126 12.57 9.64 9.87
CA TRP A 126 13.94 9.43 9.38
C TRP A 126 14.04 9.14 7.88
N THR A 127 13.01 8.64 7.23
CA THR A 127 12.99 8.36 5.79
C THR A 127 12.12 9.33 5.00
N GLY A 128 11.07 9.85 5.63
CA GLY A 128 10.05 10.65 4.97
C GLY A 128 10.60 11.93 4.34
N HIS A 129 11.61 12.57 4.95
CA HIS A 129 12.24 13.76 4.36
C HIS A 129 12.96 13.42 3.04
N GLU A 130 13.79 12.38 3.04
CA GLU A 130 14.52 11.96 1.84
C GLU A 130 13.56 11.54 0.72
N LEU A 131 12.55 10.74 1.05
CA LEU A 131 11.53 10.31 0.08
C LEU A 131 10.72 11.49 -0.47
N THR A 132 10.40 12.48 0.38
CA THR A 132 9.77 13.73 -0.06
C THR A 132 10.63 14.48 -1.09
N LEU A 133 11.96 14.56 -0.86
CA LEU A 133 12.88 15.18 -1.79
C LEU A 133 12.95 14.41 -3.12
N ARG A 134 12.95 13.09 -3.09
CA ARG A 134 12.95 12.25 -4.30
C ARG A 134 11.68 12.46 -5.10
N LEU A 135 10.52 12.36 -4.46
CA LEU A 135 9.22 12.58 -5.08
C LEU A 135 9.09 13.99 -5.68
N ALA A 136 9.56 15.02 -4.97
CA ALA A 136 9.57 16.38 -5.49
C ALA A 136 10.44 16.53 -6.75
N ARG A 137 11.58 15.82 -6.83
CA ARG A 137 12.43 15.80 -8.04
C ARG A 137 11.73 15.13 -9.22
N GLU A 138 11.02 14.03 -8.99
CA GLU A 138 10.23 13.34 -10.02
C GLU A 138 9.12 14.26 -10.55
N TRP A 139 8.38 14.89 -9.66
CA TRP A 139 7.27 15.77 -10.01
C TRP A 139 7.72 17.12 -10.60
N ALA A 140 8.95 17.56 -10.36
CA ALA A 140 9.43 18.87 -10.83
C ALA A 140 9.28 19.06 -12.34
N LYS A 141 9.38 17.99 -13.13
CA LYS A 141 9.24 18.02 -14.58
C LYS A 141 7.80 18.04 -15.08
N ILE A 142 6.88 17.44 -14.31
CA ILE A 142 5.50 17.18 -14.74
C ILE A 142 4.53 18.12 -14.02
N MET A 143 4.77 18.38 -12.73
CA MET A 143 3.92 19.16 -11.83
C MET A 143 4.76 20.09 -10.94
N PRO A 144 5.44 21.10 -11.49
CA PRO A 144 6.41 21.91 -10.76
C PRO A 144 5.79 22.62 -9.52
N ASP A 145 4.53 23.03 -9.60
CA ASP A 145 3.86 23.70 -8.48
C ASP A 145 3.59 22.72 -7.31
N ARG A 146 3.17 21.50 -7.61
CA ARG A 146 3.00 20.45 -6.60
C ARG A 146 4.33 20.03 -5.99
N ALA A 147 5.37 19.90 -6.83
CA ALA A 147 6.72 19.60 -6.36
C ALA A 147 7.22 20.65 -5.36
N ARG A 148 7.02 21.93 -5.65
CA ARG A 148 7.36 23.03 -4.73
C ARG A 148 6.53 23.00 -3.45
N ALA A 149 5.23 22.79 -3.57
CA ALA A 149 4.34 22.71 -2.41
C ALA A 149 4.73 21.56 -1.47
N LEU A 150 5.10 20.40 -2.02
CA LEU A 150 5.52 19.23 -1.24
C LEU A 150 6.74 19.49 -0.34
N LEU A 151 7.63 20.39 -0.76
CA LEU A 151 8.85 20.76 -0.02
C LEU A 151 8.60 21.77 1.11
N THR A 152 7.39 22.30 1.21
CA THR A 152 7.03 23.21 2.31
C THR A 152 6.59 22.45 3.57
N PRO A 153 6.75 23.03 4.79
CA PRO A 153 6.19 22.43 6.00
C PRO A 153 4.69 22.15 5.89
N GLN A 154 3.94 23.06 5.29
CA GLN A 154 2.49 22.92 5.08
C GLN A 154 2.17 21.74 4.14
N GLY A 155 2.93 21.59 3.06
CA GLY A 155 2.79 20.45 2.14
C GLY A 155 3.08 19.13 2.84
N ARG A 156 4.08 19.09 3.70
CA ARG A 156 4.39 17.89 4.50
C ARG A 156 3.27 17.56 5.49
N VAL A 157 2.75 18.56 6.18
CA VAL A 157 1.61 18.38 7.11
C VAL A 157 0.38 17.90 6.34
N SER A 158 0.06 18.50 5.18
CA SER A 158 -1.06 18.05 4.35
C SER A 158 -0.88 16.60 3.90
N PHE A 159 0.31 16.21 3.45
CA PHE A 159 0.62 14.84 3.07
C PHE A 159 0.36 13.87 4.24
N LEU A 160 0.90 14.14 5.42
CA LEU A 160 0.72 13.28 6.60
C LEU A 160 -0.75 13.18 7.02
N ARG A 161 -1.51 14.26 6.94
CA ARG A 161 -2.93 14.28 7.31
C ARG A 161 -3.83 13.57 6.29
N ASP A 162 -3.54 13.72 5.00
CA ASP A 162 -4.48 13.37 3.94
C ASP A 162 -4.13 12.03 3.28
N ALA A 163 -2.86 11.64 3.25
CA ALA A 163 -2.36 10.44 2.59
C ALA A 163 -1.85 9.36 3.57
N ALA A 164 -1.24 9.76 4.69
CA ALA A 164 -0.63 8.82 5.62
C ALA A 164 -1.62 8.37 6.70
N LEU A 165 -2.64 7.60 6.30
CA LEU A 165 -3.61 7.02 7.22
C LEU A 165 -3.12 5.68 7.75
N PHE A 166 -3.14 5.52 9.09
CA PHE A 166 -2.74 4.32 9.80
C PHE A 166 -3.85 3.92 10.77
N THR A 167 -4.50 2.79 10.54
CA THR A 167 -5.65 2.32 11.34
C THR A 167 -5.53 0.87 11.75
N SER A 168 -4.56 0.13 11.19
CA SER A 168 -4.33 -1.26 11.55
C SER A 168 -3.71 -1.38 12.94
N PRO A 169 -4.01 -2.48 13.67
CA PRO A 169 -3.32 -2.78 14.92
C PRO A 169 -1.80 -2.93 14.74
N ALA A 170 -1.34 -3.34 13.56
CA ALA A 170 0.08 -3.45 13.25
C ALA A 170 0.76 -2.08 13.24
N SER A 171 0.18 -1.09 12.57
CA SER A 171 0.69 0.28 12.55
C SER A 171 0.68 0.92 13.94
N ASN A 172 -0.39 0.72 14.71
CA ASN A 172 -0.46 1.17 16.10
C ASN A 172 0.67 0.59 16.96
N THR A 173 1.01 -0.69 16.76
CA THR A 173 2.14 -1.32 17.48
C THR A 173 3.48 -0.72 17.08
N LEU A 174 3.62 -0.22 15.86
CA LEU A 174 4.80 0.48 15.36
C LEU A 174 4.85 1.96 15.77
N GLY A 175 3.82 2.47 16.44
CA GLY A 175 3.76 3.85 16.92
C GLY A 175 3.34 4.86 15.83
N LEU A 176 2.60 4.39 14.83
CA LEU A 176 2.07 5.21 13.73
C LEU A 176 0.59 5.52 13.91
#